data_5516d1dab9955a881ededc13a7177e89
#
_entry.id   5516d1dab9955a881ededc13a7177e89
#
_cell.length_a   1.000
_cell.length_b   1.000
_cell.length_c   1.000
_cell.angle_alpha   90.00
_cell.angle_beta   90.00
_cell.angle_gamma   90.00
#
_symmetry.space_group_name_H-M   'P 1'
#
loop_
_entity.id
_entity.type
_entity.pdbx_description
1 polymer ?
#
loop_
_entity_poly.entity_id
_entity_poly.type
_entity_poly.pdbx_seq_one_letter_code
_entity_poly.pdbx_strand_id
1 'polypeptide(L)'
;MIRIATLASLFLLWGSCEVAMAQTAVQGRVTDDQGNALPSATVMTASGKGVFTDLDGQYTLAVSAGEQTLTFSFIGYLNTVKTVNVRAGEAKTLNIRLREDAVLLNESVVVGYGVQRKKEVTGAISTIDSKEITAVQTPSFEAALQGQAAGVQVTQGSGMAGSGSIVRIRGLSSISAGGDPLYVIDGIPITQDYFAGGNSGAMNRNPLASLNPNDIKDIQVLKDAAATGIYGSRGANGVILITTKRGVKKGIQVSYGSSIGYGEPTSRANMMNTEEYLTIRQEAWENDGGTGYVWLPYLTTAGSSPETRKAAFERAMETNTDWFDLFSRRAQKTQQNIGLRSGGEKWSMYNGVSYDKNESYAVGNSYTRTSARTNFDWTPNDKIKVLLSGSTSEGQNQRVRGGWSGGIGAAMSTALPYMAPYVVDSTFDANGSLVSTERNYELNRWFNPMAYQDFVQWRETERRQIATGQIIVTPHERLDIVMNGGYDNSKLENDSYENSALDRTNGFAYGNWSEYNARNYNVGAN
;
A
#
# COMPACT_ATOMS: atom_id res chain seq x y z
N MET A 1 -65.09 -50.86 29.66
CA MET A 1 -63.92 -50.33 28.89
C MET A 1 -64.01 -50.80 27.44
N ILE A 2 -65.04 -50.45 26.75
CA ILE A 2 -65.18 -50.66 25.30
C ILE A 2 -66.15 -49.59 24.87
N ARG A 3 -65.63 -48.44 24.33
CA ARG A 3 -66.39 -47.40 23.61
C ARG A 3 -65.55 -46.10 23.37
N ILE A 4 -64.26 -46.26 23.01
CA ILE A 4 -63.44 -45.07 22.54
C ILE A 4 -62.64 -45.45 21.26
N ALA A 5 -62.83 -46.59 20.67
CA ALA A 5 -62.04 -47.06 19.50
C ALA A 5 -62.72 -46.85 18.14
N THR A 6 -63.88 -46.22 18.04
CA THR A 6 -64.67 -46.13 16.80
C THR A 6 -64.86 -44.67 16.27
N LEU A 7 -64.22 -43.69 16.88
CA LEU A 7 -64.25 -42.30 16.40
C LEU A 7 -62.92 -41.80 15.85
N ALA A 8 -61.87 -42.63 15.91
CA ALA A 8 -60.56 -42.29 15.35
C ALA A 8 -60.31 -42.71 13.88
N SER A 9 -61.21 -43.60 13.35
CA SER A 9 -61.03 -44.08 11.97
C SER A 9 -61.83 -43.36 10.91
N LEU A 10 -62.59 -42.30 11.27
CA LEU A 10 -63.32 -41.45 10.29
C LEU A 10 -62.68 -40.11 10.00
N PHE A 11 -61.53 -39.76 10.65
CA PHE A 11 -60.81 -38.53 10.41
C PHE A 11 -59.54 -38.70 9.56
N LEU A 12 -59.21 -39.91 9.12
CA LEU A 12 -58.00 -40.24 8.36
C LEU A 12 -58.24 -40.39 6.83
N LEU A 13 -59.43 -40.01 6.35
CA LEU A 13 -59.77 -40.07 4.91
C LEU A 13 -60.14 -38.70 4.32
N TRP A 14 -59.84 -37.61 5.02
CA TRP A 14 -60.06 -36.29 4.49
C TRP A 14 -58.75 -35.52 4.48
N GLY A 15 -58.09 -35.48 3.34
CA GLY A 15 -57.04 -34.47 3.12
C GLY A 15 -55.72 -34.95 2.56
N SER A 16 -55.73 -35.50 1.39
CA SER A 16 -54.57 -35.41 0.51
C SER A 16 -55.04 -35.10 -0.90
N CYS A 17 -55.83 -34.05 -1.01
CA CYS A 17 -55.87 -33.32 -2.28
C CYS A 17 -54.69 -32.34 -2.27
N GLU A 18 -53.50 -32.84 -2.54
CA GLU A 18 -52.41 -31.96 -2.95
C GLU A 18 -52.89 -31.27 -4.22
N VAL A 19 -53.41 -30.06 -4.06
CA VAL A 19 -53.53 -29.12 -5.15
C VAL A 19 -52.09 -28.86 -5.60
N ALA A 20 -51.68 -29.55 -6.65
CA ALA A 20 -50.48 -29.20 -7.38
C ALA A 20 -50.65 -27.76 -7.85
N MET A 21 -50.31 -26.80 -7.00
CA MET A 21 -50.19 -25.40 -7.39
C MET A 21 -49.11 -25.39 -8.47
N ALA A 22 -49.52 -25.18 -9.70
CA ALA A 22 -48.60 -25.00 -10.83
C ALA A 22 -47.63 -23.87 -10.41
N GLN A 23 -46.39 -24.26 -10.13
CA GLN A 23 -45.36 -23.27 -9.72
C GLN A 23 -45.09 -22.37 -10.92
N THR A 24 -45.24 -21.06 -10.71
CA THR A 24 -44.80 -20.06 -11.69
C THR A 24 -43.28 -20.12 -11.80
N ALA A 25 -42.77 -20.53 -12.93
CA ALA A 25 -41.33 -20.73 -13.11
C ALA A 25 -40.87 -20.28 -14.51
N VAL A 26 -39.59 -19.93 -14.60
CA VAL A 26 -38.88 -19.81 -15.87
C VAL A 26 -37.90 -20.97 -15.98
N GLN A 27 -37.98 -21.70 -17.04
CA GLN A 27 -37.10 -22.84 -17.34
C GLN A 27 -36.46 -22.67 -18.72
N GLY A 28 -35.37 -23.33 -18.98
CA GLY A 28 -34.72 -23.26 -20.28
C GLY A 28 -33.30 -23.81 -20.24
N ARG A 29 -32.58 -23.56 -21.30
CA ARG A 29 -31.20 -24.00 -21.48
C ARG A 29 -30.28 -22.83 -21.76
N VAL A 30 -29.10 -22.85 -21.13
CA VAL A 30 -28.02 -21.89 -21.35
C VAL A 30 -26.93 -22.57 -22.17
N THR A 31 -26.56 -21.96 -23.30
CA THR A 31 -25.56 -22.48 -24.23
C THR A 31 -24.55 -21.41 -24.62
N ASP A 32 -23.41 -21.83 -25.18
CA ASP A 32 -22.45 -20.95 -25.84
C ASP A 32 -22.86 -20.59 -27.25
N ASP A 33 -22.02 -19.82 -27.97
CA ASP A 33 -22.24 -19.43 -29.36
C ASP A 33 -22.19 -20.63 -30.34
N GLN A 34 -21.55 -21.73 -29.93
CA GLN A 34 -21.47 -22.97 -30.72
C GLN A 34 -22.62 -23.95 -30.41
N GLY A 35 -23.47 -23.64 -29.42
CA GLY A 35 -24.59 -24.44 -29.00
C GLY A 35 -24.26 -25.50 -27.91
N ASN A 36 -23.03 -25.50 -27.38
CA ASN A 36 -22.66 -26.39 -26.27
C ASN A 36 -23.32 -25.94 -24.98
N ALA A 37 -23.71 -26.92 -24.15
CA ALA A 37 -24.26 -26.63 -22.82
C ALA A 37 -23.27 -25.93 -21.93
N LEU A 38 -23.73 -24.99 -21.12
CA LEU A 38 -22.91 -24.33 -20.06
C LEU A 38 -23.38 -24.79 -18.68
N PRO A 39 -22.76 -25.85 -18.10
CA PRO A 39 -23.07 -26.31 -16.76
C PRO A 39 -22.58 -25.33 -15.69
N SER A 40 -23.32 -25.21 -14.60
CA SER A 40 -23.03 -24.27 -13.49
C SER A 40 -23.09 -22.79 -13.89
N ALA A 41 -23.75 -22.43 -15.00
CA ALA A 41 -24.08 -21.05 -15.28
C ALA A 41 -25.12 -20.53 -14.27
N THR A 42 -24.94 -19.32 -13.79
CA THR A 42 -25.81 -18.70 -12.80
C THR A 42 -26.96 -17.97 -13.49
N VAL A 43 -28.18 -18.23 -13.05
CA VAL A 43 -29.41 -17.53 -13.47
C VAL A 43 -30.02 -16.86 -12.25
N MET A 44 -30.05 -15.53 -12.23
CA MET A 44 -30.48 -14.74 -11.07
C MET A 44 -31.58 -13.75 -11.42
N THR A 45 -32.57 -13.59 -10.53
CA THR A 45 -33.56 -12.50 -10.61
C THR A 45 -32.98 -11.20 -10.04
N ALA A 46 -33.58 -10.06 -10.39
CA ALA A 46 -33.24 -8.77 -9.78
C ALA A 46 -33.45 -8.73 -8.23
N SER A 47 -34.29 -9.62 -7.69
CA SER A 47 -34.52 -9.77 -6.25
C SER A 47 -33.49 -10.66 -5.53
N GLY A 48 -32.48 -11.18 -6.23
CA GLY A 48 -31.40 -11.99 -5.64
C GLY A 48 -31.69 -13.49 -5.53
N LYS A 49 -32.84 -14.00 -6.00
CA LYS A 49 -33.08 -15.44 -6.12
C LYS A 49 -32.36 -15.98 -7.34
N GLY A 50 -31.67 -17.10 -7.22
CA GLY A 50 -30.93 -17.68 -8.33
C GLY A 50 -30.83 -19.20 -8.26
N VAL A 51 -30.49 -19.81 -9.42
CA VAL A 51 -30.19 -21.23 -9.60
C VAL A 51 -28.97 -21.38 -10.49
N PHE A 52 -28.35 -22.56 -10.45
CA PHE A 52 -27.29 -22.95 -11.38
C PHE A 52 -27.86 -23.91 -12.44
N THR A 53 -27.30 -23.87 -13.63
CA THR A 53 -27.61 -24.85 -14.67
C THR A 53 -26.99 -26.22 -14.35
N ASP A 54 -27.69 -27.28 -14.75
CA ASP A 54 -27.21 -28.66 -14.66
C ASP A 54 -26.14 -29.00 -15.74
N LEU A 55 -25.76 -30.30 -15.82
CA LEU A 55 -24.74 -30.76 -16.78
C LEU A 55 -25.13 -30.57 -18.23
N ASP A 56 -26.43 -30.52 -18.53
CA ASP A 56 -26.99 -30.28 -19.87
C ASP A 56 -27.29 -28.80 -20.15
N GLY A 57 -26.87 -27.90 -19.18
CA GLY A 57 -27.13 -26.48 -19.26
C GLY A 57 -28.56 -26.07 -18.97
N GLN A 58 -29.40 -26.98 -18.41
CA GLN A 58 -30.80 -26.69 -18.12
C GLN A 58 -30.97 -26.02 -16.77
N TYR A 59 -31.98 -25.18 -16.64
CA TYR A 59 -32.34 -24.52 -15.39
C TYR A 59 -33.83 -24.43 -15.19
N THR A 60 -34.28 -24.39 -13.96
CA THR A 60 -35.66 -24.09 -13.58
C THR A 60 -35.62 -23.17 -12.36
N LEU A 61 -36.12 -21.95 -12.55
CA LEU A 61 -36.12 -20.92 -11.52
C LEU A 61 -37.56 -20.54 -11.16
N ALA A 62 -37.99 -20.78 -9.93
CA ALA A 62 -39.27 -20.35 -9.41
C ALA A 62 -39.31 -18.83 -9.24
N VAL A 63 -40.25 -18.16 -9.89
CA VAL A 63 -40.39 -16.71 -9.91
C VAL A 63 -41.81 -16.29 -9.53
N SER A 64 -42.00 -15.01 -9.18
CA SER A 64 -43.34 -14.46 -9.01
C SER A 64 -44.00 -14.16 -10.36
N ALA A 65 -45.32 -14.17 -10.41
CA ALA A 65 -46.06 -13.75 -11.62
C ALA A 65 -45.80 -12.26 -11.89
N GLY A 66 -45.74 -11.89 -13.16
CA GLY A 66 -45.47 -10.55 -13.64
C GLY A 66 -44.18 -10.47 -14.45
N GLU A 67 -43.71 -9.23 -14.63
CA GLU A 67 -42.48 -8.96 -15.36
C GLU A 67 -41.26 -9.29 -14.47
N GLN A 68 -40.39 -10.18 -14.97
CA GLN A 68 -39.18 -10.64 -14.28
C GLN A 68 -37.96 -10.34 -15.12
N THR A 69 -36.99 -9.69 -14.52
CA THR A 69 -35.67 -9.46 -15.14
C THR A 69 -34.69 -10.51 -14.61
N LEU A 70 -34.17 -11.31 -15.53
CA LEU A 70 -33.23 -12.40 -15.26
C LEU A 70 -31.85 -12.04 -15.81
N THR A 71 -30.83 -12.22 -14.98
CA THR A 71 -29.42 -12.07 -15.34
C THR A 71 -28.79 -13.46 -15.45
N PHE A 72 -28.22 -13.74 -16.60
CA PHE A 72 -27.48 -14.95 -16.91
C PHE A 72 -26.00 -14.65 -16.92
N SER A 73 -25.20 -15.40 -16.14
CA SER A 73 -23.76 -15.21 -16.06
C SER A 73 -23.02 -16.54 -15.99
N PHE A 74 -21.86 -16.60 -16.66
CA PHE A 74 -20.94 -17.73 -16.59
C PHE A 74 -19.51 -17.22 -16.74
N ILE A 75 -18.54 -17.88 -16.08
CA ILE A 75 -17.14 -17.46 -16.13
C ILE A 75 -16.62 -17.51 -17.56
N GLY A 76 -16.09 -16.39 -18.06
CA GLY A 76 -15.60 -16.28 -19.43
C GLY A 76 -16.65 -15.85 -20.46
N TYR A 77 -17.87 -15.49 -20.04
CA TYR A 77 -18.96 -15.07 -20.93
C TYR A 77 -19.53 -13.72 -20.50
N LEU A 78 -20.04 -12.97 -21.47
CA LEU A 78 -20.73 -11.70 -21.24
C LEU A 78 -22.07 -11.94 -20.53
N ASN A 79 -22.28 -11.21 -19.44
CA ASN A 79 -23.55 -11.25 -18.72
C ASN A 79 -24.69 -10.82 -19.66
N THR A 80 -25.73 -11.64 -19.74
CA THR A 80 -26.91 -11.38 -20.56
C THR A 80 -28.10 -11.13 -19.64
N VAL A 81 -28.77 -10.00 -19.82
CA VAL A 81 -29.98 -9.63 -19.07
C VAL A 81 -31.18 -9.77 -19.99
N LYS A 82 -32.23 -10.47 -19.56
CA LYS A 82 -33.50 -10.65 -20.30
C LYS A 82 -34.67 -10.41 -19.35
N THR A 83 -35.64 -9.67 -19.86
CA THR A 83 -36.91 -9.43 -19.19
C THR A 83 -37.98 -10.33 -19.82
N VAL A 84 -38.74 -11.02 -18.95
CA VAL A 84 -39.78 -11.95 -19.35
C VAL A 84 -41.03 -11.75 -18.50
N ASN A 85 -42.20 -11.74 -19.13
CA ASN A 85 -43.48 -11.69 -18.43
C ASN A 85 -44.03 -13.11 -18.24
N VAL A 86 -44.29 -13.51 -16.99
CA VAL A 86 -44.74 -14.86 -16.61
C VAL A 86 -46.09 -14.76 -15.91
N ARG A 87 -47.07 -15.53 -16.38
CA ARG A 87 -48.41 -15.60 -15.77
C ARG A 87 -48.40 -16.53 -14.55
N ALA A 88 -49.31 -16.30 -13.63
CA ALA A 88 -49.45 -17.15 -12.45
C ALA A 88 -49.78 -18.60 -12.89
N GLY A 89 -49.00 -19.57 -12.40
CA GLY A 89 -49.14 -20.98 -12.74
C GLY A 89 -48.52 -21.38 -14.10
N GLU A 90 -47.78 -20.48 -14.77
CA GLU A 90 -47.13 -20.76 -16.05
C GLU A 90 -45.65 -21.12 -15.84
N ALA A 91 -45.21 -22.19 -16.52
CA ALA A 91 -43.78 -22.48 -16.68
C ALA A 91 -43.34 -21.97 -18.07
N LYS A 92 -42.62 -20.83 -18.09
CA LYS A 92 -42.19 -20.20 -19.34
C LYS A 92 -40.79 -20.65 -19.72
N THR A 93 -40.64 -21.12 -20.97
CA THR A 93 -39.33 -21.55 -21.49
C THR A 93 -38.57 -20.36 -22.07
N LEU A 94 -37.32 -20.16 -21.61
CA LEU A 94 -36.42 -19.13 -22.06
C LEU A 94 -35.00 -19.70 -22.25
N ASN A 95 -34.64 -19.98 -23.48
CA ASN A 95 -33.31 -20.44 -23.85
C ASN A 95 -32.40 -19.25 -24.12
N ILE A 96 -31.18 -19.28 -23.54
CA ILE A 96 -30.22 -18.19 -23.64
C ILE A 96 -28.93 -18.72 -24.25
N ARG A 97 -28.39 -17.92 -25.14
CA ARG A 97 -27.05 -18.11 -25.68
C ARG A 97 -26.16 -17.01 -25.13
N LEU A 98 -25.14 -17.42 -24.36
CA LEU A 98 -24.12 -16.51 -23.86
C LEU A 98 -23.01 -16.38 -24.91
N ARG A 99 -22.54 -15.16 -25.09
CA ARG A 99 -21.37 -14.88 -25.92
C ARG A 99 -20.12 -14.90 -25.07
N GLU A 100 -19.08 -15.54 -25.60
CA GLU A 100 -17.78 -15.49 -24.95
C GLU A 100 -17.34 -14.04 -24.74
N ASP A 101 -16.88 -13.73 -23.53
CA ASP A 101 -16.25 -12.44 -23.28
C ASP A 101 -14.83 -12.46 -23.84
N ALA A 102 -14.70 -12.05 -25.11
CA ALA A 102 -13.42 -11.96 -25.80
C ALA A 102 -12.40 -11.07 -25.07
N VAL A 103 -12.84 -10.24 -24.14
CA VAL A 103 -11.97 -9.39 -23.31
C VAL A 103 -11.33 -10.23 -22.19
N LEU A 104 -12.05 -11.16 -21.57
CA LEU A 104 -11.51 -12.08 -20.55
C LEU A 104 -10.63 -13.19 -21.18
N LEU A 105 -10.94 -13.63 -22.38
CA LEU A 105 -10.14 -14.63 -23.11
C LEU A 105 -8.84 -14.07 -23.70
N ASN A 106 -8.77 -12.75 -23.90
CA ASN A 106 -7.59 -12.02 -24.36
C ASN A 106 -6.93 -11.25 -23.21
N GLU A 107 -6.83 -11.82 -22.00
CA GLU A 107 -5.88 -11.31 -21.02
C GLU A 107 -4.47 -11.35 -21.64
N SER A 108 -4.12 -10.22 -22.22
CA SER A 108 -2.80 -10.02 -22.80
C SER A 108 -1.85 -9.69 -21.67
N VAL A 109 -0.86 -10.53 -21.48
CA VAL A 109 0.24 -10.31 -20.55
C VAL A 109 1.31 -9.52 -21.32
N VAL A 110 1.72 -8.39 -20.78
CA VAL A 110 2.89 -7.68 -21.31
C VAL A 110 4.11 -8.49 -20.93
N VAL A 111 4.72 -9.17 -21.89
CA VAL A 111 5.94 -9.93 -21.69
C VAL A 111 7.06 -9.17 -22.38
N GLY A 112 7.90 -8.53 -21.59
CA GLY A 112 9.01 -7.75 -22.10
C GLY A 112 8.60 -6.57 -22.98
N TYR A 113 9.03 -6.57 -24.23
CA TYR A 113 8.72 -5.51 -25.20
C TYR A 113 7.53 -5.86 -26.11
N GLY A 114 6.81 -6.95 -25.82
CA GLY A 114 5.65 -7.40 -26.58
C GLY A 114 4.46 -7.74 -25.70
N VAL A 115 3.31 -7.96 -26.35
CA VAL A 115 2.09 -8.42 -25.70
C VAL A 115 1.86 -9.86 -26.11
N GLN A 116 1.91 -10.80 -25.16
CA GLN A 116 1.60 -12.21 -25.39
C GLN A 116 0.28 -12.57 -24.71
N ARG A 117 -0.43 -13.55 -25.24
CA ARG A 117 -1.61 -14.08 -24.57
C ARG A 117 -1.18 -14.86 -23.33
N LYS A 118 -1.87 -14.68 -22.22
CA LYS A 118 -1.58 -15.36 -20.95
C LYS A 118 -1.42 -16.88 -21.10
N LYS A 119 -2.16 -17.47 -22.05
CA LYS A 119 -2.07 -18.90 -22.39
C LYS A 119 -0.77 -19.33 -23.07
N GLU A 120 -0.04 -18.41 -23.66
CA GLU A 120 1.20 -18.66 -24.42
C GLU A 120 2.45 -18.51 -23.55
N VAL A 121 2.29 -17.95 -22.35
CA VAL A 121 3.39 -17.74 -21.41
C VAL A 121 3.55 -18.98 -20.54
N THR A 122 4.64 -19.70 -20.73
CA THR A 122 4.98 -20.94 -19.99
C THR A 122 5.61 -20.67 -18.61
N GLY A 123 5.91 -19.42 -18.28
CA GLY A 123 6.52 -19.01 -17.00
C GLY A 123 5.52 -18.80 -15.87
N ALA A 124 5.98 -18.93 -14.60
CA ALA A 124 5.17 -18.63 -13.42
C ALA A 124 4.96 -17.10 -13.30
N ILE A 125 3.80 -16.62 -13.71
CA ILE A 125 3.37 -15.22 -13.59
C ILE A 125 2.25 -15.12 -12.55
N SER A 126 2.38 -14.17 -11.63
CA SER A 126 1.29 -13.75 -10.75
C SER A 126 0.79 -12.39 -11.19
N THR A 127 -0.50 -12.24 -11.37
CA THR A 127 -1.16 -10.96 -11.71
C THR A 127 -1.96 -10.49 -10.50
N ILE A 128 -1.83 -9.21 -10.16
CA ILE A 128 -2.52 -8.54 -9.05
C ILE A 128 -3.28 -7.37 -9.63
N ASP A 129 -4.58 -7.34 -9.42
CA ASP A 129 -5.47 -6.35 -10.00
C ASP A 129 -5.49 -5.04 -9.21
N SER A 130 -5.90 -3.95 -9.87
CA SER A 130 -6.07 -2.62 -9.27
C SER A 130 -6.93 -2.64 -8.00
N LYS A 131 -7.96 -3.51 -7.93
CA LYS A 131 -8.83 -3.62 -6.75
C LYS A 131 -8.09 -4.16 -5.54
N GLU A 132 -7.22 -5.13 -5.73
CA GLU A 132 -6.39 -5.72 -4.68
C GLU A 132 -5.32 -4.73 -4.19
N ILE A 133 -4.70 -4.00 -5.13
CA ILE A 133 -3.69 -2.96 -4.84
C ILE A 133 -4.29 -1.82 -4.01
N THR A 134 -5.52 -1.40 -4.32
CA THR A 134 -6.17 -0.26 -3.66
C THR A 134 -7.03 -0.66 -2.46
N ALA A 135 -7.23 -1.96 -2.20
CA ALA A 135 -7.97 -2.47 -1.04
C ALA A 135 -7.29 -2.10 0.28
N VAL A 136 -5.96 -2.12 0.29
CA VAL A 136 -5.16 -1.68 1.43
C VAL A 136 -4.60 -0.30 1.10
N GLN A 137 -5.03 0.71 1.85
CA GLN A 137 -4.55 2.07 1.66
C GLN A 137 -3.15 2.23 2.24
N THR A 138 -2.16 1.90 1.43
CA THR A 138 -0.74 2.07 1.76
C THR A 138 -0.15 3.21 0.93
N PRO A 139 0.83 3.94 1.47
CA PRO A 139 1.50 5.01 0.72
C PRO A 139 2.36 4.49 -0.43
N SER A 140 2.74 3.21 -0.40
CA SER A 140 3.54 2.57 -1.45
C SER A 140 2.83 1.33 -2.00
N PHE A 141 2.95 1.12 -3.31
CA PHE A 141 2.37 -0.05 -3.96
C PHE A 141 3.10 -1.34 -3.59
N GLU A 142 4.39 -1.28 -3.21
CA GLU A 142 5.15 -2.46 -2.77
C GLU A 142 4.55 -3.03 -1.48
N ALA A 143 4.13 -2.18 -0.55
CA ALA A 143 3.44 -2.64 0.64
C ALA A 143 2.10 -3.31 0.31
N ALA A 144 1.42 -2.87 -0.76
CA ALA A 144 0.20 -3.50 -1.25
C ALA A 144 0.44 -4.90 -1.88
N LEU A 145 1.67 -5.22 -2.28
CA LEU A 145 2.04 -6.55 -2.79
C LEU A 145 2.17 -7.62 -1.70
N GLN A 146 2.25 -7.21 -0.44
CA GLN A 146 2.47 -8.13 0.68
C GLN A 146 1.33 -9.14 0.77
N GLY A 147 1.67 -10.45 0.69
CA GLY A 147 0.71 -11.55 0.74
C GLY A 147 -0.10 -11.78 -0.54
N GLN A 148 0.01 -10.93 -1.56
CA GLN A 148 -0.78 -11.02 -2.80
C GLN A 148 -0.17 -11.98 -3.85
N ALA A 149 1.12 -12.25 -3.78
CA ALA A 149 1.78 -13.11 -4.77
C ALA A 149 2.65 -14.18 -4.09
N ALA A 150 2.40 -15.46 -4.37
CA ALA A 150 3.22 -16.55 -3.85
C ALA A 150 4.69 -16.40 -4.27
N GLY A 151 5.63 -16.59 -3.33
CA GLY A 151 7.08 -16.45 -3.58
C GLY A 151 7.57 -15.01 -3.69
N VAL A 152 6.73 -14.01 -3.38
CA VAL A 152 7.12 -12.60 -3.21
C VAL A 152 7.09 -12.28 -1.72
N GLN A 153 8.23 -11.90 -1.20
CA GLN A 153 8.39 -11.43 0.17
C GLN A 153 8.51 -9.91 0.16
N VAL A 154 7.68 -9.26 0.94
CA VAL A 154 7.74 -7.81 1.15
C VAL A 154 8.01 -7.55 2.62
N THR A 155 9.10 -6.86 2.91
CA THR A 155 9.48 -6.47 4.28
C THR A 155 9.50 -4.96 4.35
N GLN A 156 8.70 -4.38 5.22
CA GLN A 156 8.73 -2.94 5.48
C GLN A 156 9.96 -2.58 6.31
N GLY A 157 10.67 -1.55 5.92
CA GLY A 157 11.90 -1.10 6.60
C GLY A 157 11.63 -0.51 7.99
N SER A 158 10.52 0.19 8.14
CA SER A 158 10.08 0.77 9.42
C SER A 158 8.60 1.20 9.35
N GLY A 159 8.02 1.60 10.49
CA GLY A 159 6.70 2.23 10.56
C GLY A 159 6.72 3.74 10.26
N MET A 160 7.86 4.29 9.87
CA MET A 160 8.01 5.72 9.54
C MET A 160 7.38 6.05 8.19
N ALA A 161 6.78 7.24 8.09
CA ALA A 161 6.25 7.73 6.82
C ALA A 161 7.38 7.92 5.80
N GLY A 162 7.15 7.53 4.55
CA GLY A 162 8.15 7.62 3.48
C GLY A 162 9.26 6.56 3.55
N SER A 163 9.18 5.57 4.47
CA SER A 163 10.09 4.43 4.47
C SER A 163 9.80 3.48 3.31
N GLY A 164 10.85 2.87 2.77
CA GLY A 164 10.76 1.89 1.71
C GLY A 164 10.39 0.49 2.20
N SER A 165 9.93 -0.31 1.26
CA SER A 165 9.77 -1.76 1.45
C SER A 165 10.83 -2.50 0.64
N ILE A 166 11.40 -3.53 1.23
CA ILE A 166 12.29 -4.44 0.55
C ILE A 166 11.46 -5.55 -0.08
N VAL A 167 11.54 -5.67 -1.40
CA VAL A 167 10.83 -6.73 -2.14
C VAL A 167 11.84 -7.78 -2.57
N ARG A 168 11.55 -9.05 -2.33
CA ARG A 168 12.36 -10.19 -2.76
C ARG A 168 11.48 -11.21 -3.47
N ILE A 169 11.96 -11.71 -4.60
CA ILE A 169 11.29 -12.76 -5.36
C ILE A 169 12.11 -14.03 -5.20
N ARG A 170 11.52 -15.07 -4.59
CA ARG A 170 12.17 -16.37 -4.30
C ARG A 170 13.42 -16.27 -3.41
N GLY A 171 13.51 -15.22 -2.56
CA GLY A 171 14.60 -15.03 -1.62
C GLY A 171 15.77 -14.21 -2.16
N LEU A 172 16.93 -14.33 -1.50
CA LEU A 172 18.17 -13.66 -1.90
C LEU A 172 18.93 -14.52 -2.90
N SER A 173 19.24 -13.95 -4.06
CA SER A 173 20.01 -14.61 -5.12
C SER A 173 21.49 -14.24 -5.11
N SER A 174 21.89 -13.20 -4.38
CA SER A 174 23.28 -12.71 -4.34
C SER A 174 23.65 -12.19 -2.94
N ILE A 175 24.91 -12.38 -2.56
CA ILE A 175 25.47 -11.86 -1.30
C ILE A 175 25.95 -10.41 -1.48
N SER A 176 26.52 -10.06 -2.62
CA SER A 176 27.17 -8.76 -2.85
C SER A 176 26.46 -7.87 -3.88
N ALA A 177 25.71 -8.46 -4.81
CA ALA A 177 24.87 -7.70 -5.73
C ALA A 177 23.49 -7.50 -5.11
N GLY A 178 22.82 -6.38 -5.41
CA GLY A 178 21.46 -6.12 -4.93
C GLY A 178 20.51 -7.28 -5.24
N GLY A 179 19.60 -7.57 -4.32
CA GLY A 179 18.58 -8.62 -4.46
C GLY A 179 17.21 -8.09 -4.89
N ASP A 180 17.10 -6.82 -5.30
CA ASP A 180 15.84 -6.20 -5.67
C ASP A 180 15.40 -6.61 -7.09
N PRO A 181 14.10 -6.84 -7.32
CA PRO A 181 13.57 -7.13 -8.64
C PRO A 181 13.66 -5.90 -9.55
N LEU A 182 13.72 -6.10 -10.86
CA LEU A 182 13.62 -5.03 -11.83
C LEU A 182 12.16 -4.56 -11.91
N TYR A 183 11.93 -3.25 -11.83
CA TYR A 183 10.61 -2.68 -12.07
C TYR A 183 10.52 -2.11 -13.49
N VAL A 184 9.41 -2.39 -14.14
CA VAL A 184 9.12 -1.94 -15.51
C VAL A 184 7.75 -1.29 -15.53
N ILE A 185 7.68 -0.01 -15.86
CA ILE A 185 6.42 0.75 -15.95
C ILE A 185 6.08 0.97 -17.42
N ASP A 186 4.91 0.51 -17.83
CA ASP A 186 4.41 0.62 -19.22
C ASP A 186 5.47 0.19 -20.27
N GLY A 187 6.22 -0.87 -19.97
CA GLY A 187 7.24 -1.45 -20.84
C GLY A 187 8.64 -0.84 -20.71
N ILE A 188 8.83 0.19 -19.89
CA ILE A 188 10.14 0.84 -19.71
C ILE A 188 10.73 0.49 -18.33
N PRO A 189 11.95 -0.10 -18.29
CA PRO A 189 12.69 -0.32 -17.05
C PRO A 189 13.03 1.01 -16.38
N ILE A 190 12.73 1.10 -15.09
CA ILE A 190 13.00 2.31 -14.29
C ILE A 190 14.23 2.15 -13.41
N THR A 191 14.84 3.28 -13.09
CA THR A 191 16.01 3.34 -12.21
C THR A 191 15.61 3.12 -10.76
N GLN A 192 16.36 2.25 -10.07
CA GLN A 192 16.18 1.91 -8.66
C GLN A 192 17.37 2.36 -7.81
N ASP A 193 18.13 3.33 -8.28
CA ASP A 193 19.30 3.78 -7.52
C ASP A 193 18.85 4.24 -6.13
N TYR A 194 19.14 3.39 -5.15
CA TYR A 194 19.11 3.79 -3.75
C TYR A 194 20.24 4.79 -3.56
N PHE A 195 19.93 6.07 -3.66
CA PHE A 195 20.89 7.09 -3.30
C PHE A 195 21.26 6.87 -1.83
N ALA A 196 22.42 6.30 -1.61
CA ALA A 196 22.94 6.01 -0.28
C ALA A 196 23.22 7.34 0.44
N GLY A 197 22.18 7.91 1.01
CA GLY A 197 22.30 8.97 1.99
C GLY A 197 22.84 8.38 3.29
N GLY A 198 24.03 8.76 3.69
CA GLY A 198 24.72 8.24 4.85
C GLY A 198 23.89 8.32 6.13
N ASN A 199 24.22 7.48 7.10
CA ASN A 199 23.81 7.47 8.51
C ASN A 199 22.32 7.46 8.86
N SER A 200 21.41 7.17 7.95
CA SER A 200 19.97 7.27 8.21
C SER A 200 19.34 6.00 8.82
N GLY A 201 20.14 5.06 9.32
CA GLY A 201 19.63 3.86 9.98
C GLY A 201 18.68 3.04 9.10
N ALA A 202 17.68 2.40 9.71
CA ALA A 202 16.71 1.51 9.04
C ALA A 202 15.67 2.22 8.13
N MET A 203 15.79 3.53 7.92
CA MET A 203 14.86 4.29 7.07
C MET A 203 15.35 4.29 5.62
N ASN A 204 15.25 3.14 4.96
CA ASN A 204 15.52 3.05 3.54
C ASN A 204 14.51 3.89 2.75
N ARG A 205 14.99 4.63 1.76
CA ARG A 205 14.14 5.33 0.82
C ARG A 205 13.41 4.35 -0.07
N ASN A 206 12.21 4.72 -0.48
CA ASN A 206 11.48 4.01 -1.51
C ASN A 206 11.64 4.76 -2.84
N PRO A 207 12.47 4.29 -3.79
CA PRO A 207 12.64 4.94 -5.09
C PRO A 207 11.36 4.91 -5.93
N LEU A 208 10.37 4.13 -5.53
CA LEU A 208 9.08 4.00 -6.18
C LEU A 208 7.93 4.68 -5.43
N ALA A 209 8.24 5.38 -4.32
CA ALA A 209 7.26 6.19 -3.59
C ALA A 209 6.59 7.24 -4.48
N SER A 210 7.27 7.62 -5.57
CA SER A 210 6.75 8.54 -6.60
C SER A 210 5.57 7.98 -7.40
N LEU A 211 5.38 6.65 -7.46
CA LEU A 211 4.29 6.01 -8.18
C LEU A 211 3.02 5.93 -7.32
N ASN A 212 1.92 6.50 -7.84
CA ASN A 212 0.64 6.44 -7.18
C ASN A 212 -0.05 5.07 -7.40
N PRO A 213 -0.37 4.31 -6.35
CA PRO A 213 -1.09 3.04 -6.48
C PRO A 213 -2.44 3.17 -7.23
N ASN A 214 -3.11 4.33 -7.13
CA ASN A 214 -4.39 4.56 -7.81
C ASN A 214 -4.27 4.72 -9.34
N ASP A 215 -3.07 4.97 -9.87
CA ASP A 215 -2.83 5.02 -11.31
C ASP A 215 -2.53 3.64 -11.91
N ILE A 216 -2.33 2.63 -11.08
CA ILE A 216 -2.00 1.26 -11.50
C ILE A 216 -3.27 0.53 -11.92
N LYS A 217 -3.21 -0.15 -13.05
CA LYS A 217 -4.25 -1.05 -13.56
C LYS A 217 -4.02 -2.47 -13.05
N ASP A 218 -2.82 -3.01 -13.27
CA ASP A 218 -2.39 -4.32 -12.83
C ASP A 218 -0.87 -4.36 -12.58
N ILE A 219 -0.46 -5.33 -11.74
CA ILE A 219 0.94 -5.64 -11.50
C ILE A 219 1.14 -7.11 -11.82
N GLN A 220 2.17 -7.41 -12.61
CA GLN A 220 2.55 -8.76 -12.97
C GLN A 220 3.94 -9.06 -12.45
N VAL A 221 4.10 -10.17 -11.75
CA VAL A 221 5.38 -10.59 -11.19
C VAL A 221 5.91 -11.77 -12.00
N LEU A 222 7.01 -11.54 -12.72
CA LEU A 222 7.73 -12.55 -13.49
C LEU A 222 8.79 -13.16 -12.58
N LYS A 223 8.64 -14.45 -12.28
CA LYS A 223 9.48 -15.15 -11.29
C LYS A 223 10.51 -16.07 -11.90
N ASP A 224 10.28 -16.52 -13.14
CA ASP A 224 11.10 -17.51 -13.81
C ASP A 224 12.05 -16.89 -14.83
N ALA A 225 13.23 -17.50 -15.00
CA ALA A 225 14.25 -17.05 -15.95
C ALA A 225 13.72 -17.01 -17.40
N ALA A 226 12.80 -17.90 -17.77
CA ALA A 226 12.17 -17.89 -19.09
C ALA A 226 11.35 -16.62 -19.34
N ALA A 227 10.64 -16.12 -18.31
CA ALA A 227 9.84 -14.90 -18.40
C ALA A 227 10.70 -13.62 -18.25
N THR A 228 11.80 -13.68 -17.50
CA THR A 228 12.67 -12.52 -17.22
C THR A 228 13.83 -12.37 -18.22
N GLY A 229 14.14 -13.41 -19.01
CA GLY A 229 15.29 -13.46 -19.90
C GLY A 229 15.37 -12.33 -20.92
N ILE A 230 14.23 -11.78 -21.34
CA ILE A 230 14.14 -10.63 -22.24
C ILE A 230 14.74 -9.34 -21.65
N TYR A 231 14.82 -9.24 -20.31
CA TYR A 231 15.42 -8.11 -19.60
C TYR A 231 16.90 -8.32 -19.32
N GLY A 232 17.48 -9.45 -19.78
CA GLY A 232 18.88 -9.81 -19.61
C GLY A 232 19.29 -9.92 -18.13
N SER A 233 20.52 -9.54 -17.80
CA SER A 233 21.07 -9.62 -16.44
C SER A 233 20.31 -8.79 -15.41
N ARG A 234 19.63 -7.70 -15.82
CA ARG A 234 18.81 -6.89 -14.93
C ARG A 234 17.57 -7.62 -14.39
N GLY A 235 17.09 -8.64 -15.11
CA GLY A 235 15.98 -9.48 -14.69
C GLY A 235 16.35 -10.66 -13.79
N ALA A 236 17.60 -10.80 -13.38
CA ALA A 236 18.10 -11.97 -12.63
C ALA A 236 17.37 -12.20 -11.28
N ASN A 237 16.93 -11.13 -10.62
CA ASN A 237 16.20 -11.18 -9.35
C ASN A 237 14.66 -11.19 -9.52
N GLY A 238 14.17 -11.45 -10.75
CA GLY A 238 12.78 -11.32 -11.12
C GLY A 238 12.42 -9.93 -11.65
N VAL A 239 11.25 -9.82 -12.24
CA VAL A 239 10.76 -8.56 -12.83
C VAL A 239 9.33 -8.28 -12.36
N ILE A 240 9.06 -7.04 -11.98
CA ILE A 240 7.73 -6.55 -11.63
C ILE A 240 7.28 -5.60 -12.74
N LEU A 241 6.29 -6.04 -13.52
CA LEU A 241 5.68 -5.25 -14.57
C LEU A 241 4.50 -4.49 -14.00
N ILE A 242 4.47 -3.18 -14.21
CA ILE A 242 3.43 -2.29 -13.74
C ILE A 242 2.75 -1.68 -14.95
N THR A 243 1.48 -2.03 -15.13
CA THR A 243 0.63 -1.45 -16.18
C THR A 243 -0.20 -0.33 -15.58
N THR A 244 -0.20 0.84 -16.21
CA THR A 244 -0.99 1.97 -15.72
C THR A 244 -2.36 2.05 -16.38
N LYS A 245 -3.29 2.76 -15.73
CA LYS A 245 -4.66 2.95 -16.22
C LYS A 245 -4.65 3.69 -17.55
N ARG A 246 -5.49 3.26 -18.49
CA ARG A 246 -5.70 3.87 -19.81
C ARG A 246 -7.10 4.47 -19.93
N GLY A 247 -7.34 5.23 -20.98
CA GLY A 247 -8.64 5.79 -21.28
C GLY A 247 -9.75 4.74 -21.51
N VAL A 248 -10.91 5.18 -21.89
CA VAL A 248 -12.03 4.34 -22.31
C VAL A 248 -12.25 4.45 -23.82
N LYS A 249 -12.85 3.44 -24.45
CA LYS A 249 -13.08 3.46 -25.90
C LYS A 249 -14.11 4.51 -26.37
N LYS A 250 -15.03 4.90 -25.48
CA LYS A 250 -16.06 5.90 -25.82
C LYS A 250 -16.62 6.56 -24.56
N GLY A 251 -16.79 7.87 -24.61
CA GLY A 251 -17.40 8.65 -23.55
C GLY A 251 -16.39 9.18 -22.52
N ILE A 252 -16.89 9.66 -21.41
CA ILE A 252 -16.12 10.25 -20.30
C ILE A 252 -16.51 9.55 -19.00
N GLN A 253 -15.52 9.19 -18.21
CA GLN A 253 -15.68 8.64 -16.87
C GLN A 253 -14.83 9.45 -15.91
N VAL A 254 -15.43 9.97 -14.85
CA VAL A 254 -14.74 10.67 -13.77
C VAL A 254 -14.77 9.78 -12.53
N SER A 255 -13.64 9.63 -11.87
CA SER A 255 -13.51 8.96 -10.59
C SER A 255 -12.90 9.91 -9.58
N TYR A 256 -13.49 9.96 -8.39
CA TYR A 256 -12.94 10.68 -7.24
C TYR A 256 -12.86 9.71 -6.07
N GLY A 257 -11.71 9.67 -5.43
CA GLY A 257 -11.47 8.90 -4.23
C GLY A 257 -10.89 9.80 -3.15
N SER A 258 -11.43 9.70 -1.94
CA SER A 258 -10.90 10.39 -0.76
C SER A 258 -10.94 9.45 0.42
N SER A 259 -9.87 9.44 1.20
CA SER A 259 -9.80 8.67 2.43
C SER A 259 -9.05 9.41 3.52
N ILE A 260 -9.52 9.24 4.75
CA ILE A 260 -8.85 9.68 5.97
C ILE A 260 -8.75 8.47 6.88
N GLY A 261 -7.55 8.19 7.35
CA GLY A 261 -7.26 7.09 8.26
C GLY A 261 -6.40 7.54 9.43
N TYR A 262 -6.42 6.73 10.48
CA TYR A 262 -5.57 6.94 11.64
C TYR A 262 -4.76 5.67 11.90
N GLY A 263 -3.51 5.84 12.33
CA GLY A 263 -2.61 4.76 12.69
C GLY A 263 -2.04 4.98 14.07
N GLU A 264 -1.90 3.89 14.81
CA GLU A 264 -1.30 3.88 16.14
C GLU A 264 -0.25 2.74 16.19
N PRO A 265 0.75 2.82 17.08
CA PRO A 265 1.66 1.70 17.30
C PRO A 265 0.88 0.45 17.72
N THR A 266 1.15 -0.68 17.07
CA THR A 266 0.47 -1.96 17.39
C THR A 266 0.97 -2.59 18.68
N SER A 267 2.19 -2.25 19.07
CA SER A 267 2.81 -2.70 20.33
C SER A 267 3.76 -1.62 20.85
N ARG A 268 3.97 -1.63 22.13
CA ARG A 268 4.89 -0.75 22.85
C ARG A 268 5.68 -1.62 23.82
N ALA A 269 6.98 -1.35 23.93
CA ALA A 269 7.79 -1.96 24.97
C ALA A 269 7.31 -1.46 26.35
N ASN A 270 7.12 -2.39 27.28
CA ASN A 270 6.82 -2.02 28.66
C ASN A 270 8.13 -1.59 29.35
N MET A 271 8.38 -0.28 29.38
CA MET A 271 9.57 0.29 30.00
C MET A 271 9.31 0.51 31.48
N MET A 272 10.38 0.44 32.29
CA MET A 272 10.30 0.74 33.71
C MET A 272 9.97 2.21 33.94
N ASN A 273 9.13 2.48 34.89
CA ASN A 273 8.96 3.82 35.45
C ASN A 273 10.17 4.20 36.37
N THR A 274 10.19 5.40 36.86
CA THR A 274 11.30 5.90 37.68
C THR A 274 11.50 5.07 38.97
N GLU A 275 10.44 4.76 39.68
CA GLU A 275 10.49 3.98 40.91
C GLU A 275 11.05 2.57 40.67
N GLU A 276 10.53 1.87 39.66
CA GLU A 276 11.01 0.54 39.27
C GLU A 276 12.50 0.57 38.87
N TYR A 277 12.87 1.55 38.04
CA TYR A 277 14.26 1.69 37.60
C TYR A 277 15.21 1.98 38.74
N LEU A 278 14.87 2.91 39.64
CA LEU A 278 15.70 3.29 40.77
C LEU A 278 15.80 2.15 41.80
N THR A 279 14.72 1.42 42.02
CA THR A 279 14.71 0.24 42.91
C THR A 279 15.71 -0.81 42.44
N ILE A 280 15.64 -1.20 41.16
CA ILE A 280 16.58 -2.20 40.61
C ILE A 280 18.02 -1.68 40.61
N ARG A 281 18.23 -0.40 40.32
CA ARG A 281 19.56 0.21 40.34
C ARG A 281 20.14 0.23 41.76
N GLN A 282 19.33 0.53 42.76
CA GLN A 282 19.72 0.53 44.16
C GLN A 282 20.05 -0.88 44.64
N GLU A 283 19.21 -1.86 44.35
CA GLU A 283 19.43 -3.27 44.66
C GLU A 283 20.74 -3.79 44.03
N ALA A 284 20.98 -3.49 42.76
CA ALA A 284 22.22 -3.85 42.09
C ALA A 284 23.45 -3.23 42.77
N TRP A 285 23.35 -1.95 43.18
CA TRP A 285 24.42 -1.26 43.91
C TRP A 285 24.74 -1.93 45.24
N GLU A 286 23.72 -2.30 46.00
CA GLU A 286 23.88 -2.97 47.30
C GLU A 286 24.44 -4.39 47.14
N ASN A 287 24.02 -5.14 46.15
CA ASN A 287 24.52 -6.47 45.83
C ASN A 287 26.01 -6.46 45.42
N ASP A 288 26.47 -5.37 44.79
CA ASP A 288 27.89 -5.14 44.47
C ASP A 288 28.72 -4.65 45.70
N GLY A 289 28.12 -4.59 46.90
CA GLY A 289 28.75 -4.13 48.10
C GLY A 289 28.81 -2.62 48.26
N GLY A 290 28.04 -1.89 47.47
CA GLY A 290 27.91 -0.44 47.57
C GLY A 290 27.15 -0.03 48.81
N THR A 291 27.50 1.15 49.37
CA THR A 291 26.85 1.71 50.56
C THR A 291 26.16 3.03 50.25
N GLY A 292 25.03 3.28 50.90
CA GLY A 292 24.21 4.47 50.66
C GLY A 292 23.54 4.44 49.30
N TYR A 293 23.16 5.61 48.78
CA TYR A 293 22.46 5.70 47.52
C TYR A 293 23.37 5.42 46.30
N VAL A 294 22.82 4.71 45.31
CA VAL A 294 23.48 4.46 44.02
C VAL A 294 23.75 5.78 43.28
N TRP A 295 24.82 5.83 42.51
CA TRP A 295 25.03 6.91 41.58
C TRP A 295 24.09 6.78 40.38
N LEU A 296 23.57 7.92 39.91
CA LEU A 296 22.61 7.94 38.80
C LEU A 296 23.28 8.53 37.55
N PRO A 297 23.21 7.82 36.40
CA PRO A 297 23.68 8.35 35.13
C PRO A 297 23.15 9.76 34.90
N TYR A 298 23.99 10.63 34.36
CA TYR A 298 23.72 12.04 34.03
C TYR A 298 23.50 12.99 35.21
N LEU A 299 23.16 12.51 36.39
CA LEU A 299 22.99 13.32 37.59
C LEU A 299 24.25 13.29 38.48
N THR A 300 24.85 12.11 38.63
CA THR A 300 26.03 11.91 39.48
C THR A 300 27.04 10.96 38.83
N THR A 301 28.19 10.77 39.48
CA THR A 301 29.21 9.78 39.10
C THR A 301 29.50 8.84 40.27
N ALA A 302 30.19 7.74 40.02
CA ALA A 302 30.60 6.81 41.07
C ALA A 302 31.45 7.49 42.14
N GLY A 303 32.20 8.56 41.81
CA GLY A 303 33.01 9.34 42.73
C GLY A 303 32.29 10.48 43.45
N SER A 304 31.00 10.67 43.23
CA SER A 304 30.21 11.69 43.92
C SER A 304 30.06 11.36 45.42
N SER A 305 29.97 12.40 46.28
CA SER A 305 29.78 12.19 47.73
C SER A 305 28.45 11.50 48.02
N PRO A 306 28.33 10.79 49.16
CA PRO A 306 27.07 10.16 49.57
C PRO A 306 25.89 11.14 49.63
N GLU A 307 26.13 12.37 50.10
CA GLU A 307 25.10 13.43 50.16
C GLU A 307 24.63 13.86 48.78
N THR A 308 25.59 14.03 47.86
CA THR A 308 25.28 14.38 46.46
C THR A 308 24.47 13.27 45.78
N ARG A 309 24.83 12.01 46.03
CA ARG A 309 24.08 10.86 45.47
C ARG A 309 22.67 10.77 46.06
N LYS A 310 22.51 11.03 47.36
CA LYS A 310 21.23 11.06 48.05
C LYS A 310 20.32 12.16 47.43
N ALA A 311 20.83 13.38 47.34
CA ALA A 311 20.07 14.51 46.77
C ALA A 311 19.65 14.25 45.32
N ALA A 312 20.53 13.63 44.52
CA ALA A 312 20.22 13.26 43.16
C ALA A 312 19.14 12.16 43.07
N PHE A 313 19.18 11.18 43.97
CA PHE A 313 18.21 10.11 44.03
C PHE A 313 16.82 10.65 44.43
N GLU A 314 16.76 11.50 45.45
CA GLU A 314 15.51 12.15 45.88
C GLU A 314 14.91 13.02 44.76
N ARG A 315 15.74 13.83 44.09
CA ARG A 315 15.31 14.60 42.92
C ARG A 315 14.81 13.72 41.77
N ALA A 316 15.47 12.60 41.49
CA ALA A 316 15.08 11.68 40.44
C ALA A 316 13.70 11.08 40.69
N MET A 317 13.35 10.82 41.97
CA MET A 317 12.02 10.31 42.36
C MET A 317 10.87 11.29 42.08
N GLU A 318 11.15 12.58 41.93
CA GLU A 318 10.14 13.61 41.62
C GLU A 318 9.76 13.62 40.13
N THR A 319 10.52 12.92 39.30
CA THR A 319 10.33 12.92 37.85
C THR A 319 10.00 11.51 37.33
N ASN A 320 8.95 11.40 36.52
CA ASN A 320 8.64 10.16 35.81
C ASN A 320 8.19 10.49 34.39
N THR A 321 9.10 10.36 33.44
CA THR A 321 8.88 10.73 32.06
C THR A 321 8.59 9.48 31.22
N ASP A 322 7.41 9.41 30.62
CA ASP A 322 7.09 8.44 29.58
C ASP A 322 7.60 8.95 28.22
N TRP A 323 8.82 8.58 27.91
CA TRP A 323 9.47 8.99 26.67
C TRP A 323 8.78 8.44 25.42
N PHE A 324 8.16 7.25 25.51
CA PHE A 324 7.42 6.70 24.38
C PHE A 324 6.20 7.55 24.05
N ASP A 325 5.46 7.97 25.06
CA ASP A 325 4.26 8.79 24.89
C ASP A 325 4.59 10.17 24.31
N LEU A 326 5.67 10.79 24.77
CA LEU A 326 6.15 12.08 24.27
C LEU A 326 6.52 12.05 22.78
N PHE A 327 7.07 10.93 22.30
CA PHE A 327 7.53 10.78 20.92
C PHE A 327 6.57 10.04 20.01
N SER A 328 5.44 9.59 20.54
CA SER A 328 4.40 8.93 19.77
C SER A 328 3.16 9.80 19.65
N ARG A 329 2.47 9.63 18.53
CA ARG A 329 1.18 10.27 18.28
C ARG A 329 0.26 9.34 17.51
N ARG A 330 -1.01 9.63 17.56
CA ARG A 330 -1.98 9.09 16.61
C ARG A 330 -1.72 9.70 15.24
N ALA A 331 -1.21 8.88 14.32
CA ALA A 331 -0.83 9.29 12.98
C ALA A 331 -2.05 9.50 12.10
N GLN A 332 -2.13 10.62 11.39
CA GLN A 332 -3.18 10.87 10.40
C GLN A 332 -2.67 10.55 9.01
N LYS A 333 -3.51 9.85 8.23
CA LYS A 333 -3.28 9.57 6.81
C LYS A 333 -4.42 10.15 6.01
N THR A 334 -4.08 10.92 4.97
CA THR A 334 -5.06 11.54 4.07
C THR A 334 -4.65 11.23 2.64
N GLN A 335 -5.59 10.73 1.85
CA GLN A 335 -5.38 10.48 0.44
C GLN A 335 -6.54 11.07 -0.36
N GLN A 336 -6.22 11.75 -1.45
CA GLN A 336 -7.18 12.26 -2.41
C GLN A 336 -6.71 11.96 -3.82
N ASN A 337 -7.59 11.45 -4.66
CA ASN A 337 -7.27 11.15 -6.05
C ASN A 337 -8.45 11.51 -6.97
N ILE A 338 -8.14 12.05 -8.12
CA ILE A 338 -9.09 12.35 -9.18
C ILE A 338 -8.57 11.67 -10.45
N GLY A 339 -9.43 10.90 -11.09
CA GLY A 339 -9.15 10.25 -12.37
C GLY A 339 -10.18 10.63 -13.42
N LEU A 340 -9.72 11.01 -14.60
CA LEU A 340 -10.54 11.29 -15.77
C LEU A 340 -10.15 10.32 -16.89
N ARG A 341 -11.09 9.50 -17.32
CA ARG A 341 -10.93 8.61 -18.47
C ARG A 341 -11.86 9.07 -19.58
N SER A 342 -11.30 9.31 -20.75
CA SER A 342 -12.07 9.76 -21.90
C SER A 342 -11.65 9.00 -23.16
N GLY A 343 -12.48 9.01 -24.18
CA GLY A 343 -12.13 8.40 -25.45
C GLY A 343 -13.18 8.55 -26.53
N GLY A 344 -12.72 8.33 -27.74
CA GLY A 344 -13.46 8.30 -28.99
C GLY A 344 -13.13 7.03 -29.78
N GLU A 345 -13.53 6.98 -31.05
CA GLU A 345 -13.33 5.79 -31.91
C GLU A 345 -11.84 5.47 -32.13
N LYS A 346 -10.99 6.50 -32.22
CA LYS A 346 -9.58 6.37 -32.61
C LYS A 346 -8.60 6.80 -31.53
N TRP A 347 -9.07 7.23 -30.38
CA TRP A 347 -8.22 7.70 -29.30
C TRP A 347 -8.82 7.39 -27.92
N SER A 348 -7.96 7.27 -26.95
CA SER A 348 -8.37 7.24 -25.55
C SER A 348 -7.35 7.97 -24.67
N MET A 349 -7.80 8.53 -23.55
CA MET A 349 -6.98 9.31 -22.65
C MET A 349 -7.34 9.04 -21.20
N TYR A 350 -6.33 8.94 -20.37
CA TYR A 350 -6.41 8.93 -18.92
C TYR A 350 -5.64 10.10 -18.34
N ASN A 351 -6.24 10.82 -17.40
CA ASN A 351 -5.56 11.81 -16.58
C ASN A 351 -5.85 11.49 -15.11
N GLY A 352 -4.80 11.45 -14.31
CA GLY A 352 -4.85 11.23 -12.87
C GLY A 352 -4.12 12.33 -12.13
N VAL A 353 -4.69 12.81 -11.02
CA VAL A 353 -4.02 13.70 -10.06
C VAL A 353 -4.26 13.16 -8.67
N SER A 354 -3.22 13.12 -7.86
CA SER A 354 -3.33 12.68 -6.47
C SER A 354 -2.55 13.56 -5.52
N TYR A 355 -3.07 13.60 -4.29
CA TYR A 355 -2.42 14.17 -3.13
C TYR A 355 -2.50 13.17 -1.98
N ASP A 356 -1.34 12.81 -1.42
CA ASP A 356 -1.20 11.89 -0.30
C ASP A 356 -0.42 12.58 0.82
N LYS A 357 -0.96 12.61 2.03
CA LYS A 357 -0.24 13.02 3.24
C LYS A 357 -0.31 11.91 4.27
N ASN A 358 0.84 11.41 4.67
CA ASN A 358 1.00 10.36 5.65
C ASN A 358 1.84 10.87 6.81
N GLU A 359 1.27 10.93 7.99
CA GLU A 359 2.03 11.11 9.22
C GLU A 359 2.45 9.74 9.77
N SER A 360 3.57 9.72 10.48
CA SER A 360 4.01 8.55 11.25
C SER A 360 3.51 8.64 12.68
N TYR A 361 3.44 7.50 13.36
CA TYR A 361 3.26 7.49 14.82
C TYR A 361 4.37 8.26 15.55
N ALA A 362 5.55 8.36 14.94
CA ALA A 362 6.67 9.14 15.48
C ALA A 362 6.43 10.63 15.22
N VAL A 363 6.43 11.42 16.28
CA VAL A 363 6.28 12.89 16.22
C VAL A 363 7.36 13.48 15.33
N GLY A 364 7.01 14.45 14.48
CA GLY A 364 7.93 15.14 13.56
C GLY A 364 8.14 14.44 12.21
N ASN A 365 7.81 13.16 12.05
CA ASN A 365 7.93 12.48 10.78
C ASN A 365 6.63 12.54 9.97
N SER A 366 6.74 12.92 8.71
CA SER A 366 5.63 12.93 7.76
C SER A 366 6.14 12.82 6.32
N TYR A 367 5.30 12.25 5.46
CA TYR A 367 5.54 12.17 4.01
C TYR A 367 4.34 12.73 3.26
N THR A 368 4.60 13.64 2.34
CA THR A 368 3.58 14.22 1.46
C THR A 368 3.99 13.95 0.02
N ARG A 369 3.02 13.51 -0.81
CA ARG A 369 3.23 13.31 -2.24
C ARG A 369 2.13 13.98 -3.03
N THR A 370 2.53 14.70 -4.08
CA THR A 370 1.65 15.17 -5.14
C THR A 370 2.08 14.52 -6.44
N SER A 371 1.15 13.96 -7.20
CA SER A 371 1.46 13.36 -8.49
C SER A 371 0.41 13.67 -9.55
N ALA A 372 0.86 13.72 -10.80
CA ALA A 372 0.00 13.83 -11.97
C ALA A 372 0.48 12.85 -13.04
N ARG A 373 -0.48 12.23 -13.73
CA ARG A 373 -0.24 11.28 -14.83
C ARG A 373 -1.18 11.56 -15.98
N THR A 374 -0.66 11.44 -17.20
CA THR A 374 -1.46 11.42 -18.41
C THR A 374 -1.03 10.25 -19.29
N ASN A 375 -2.00 9.51 -19.83
CA ASN A 375 -1.79 8.43 -20.78
C ASN A 375 -2.69 8.69 -21.98
N PHE A 376 -2.13 8.67 -23.17
CA PHE A 376 -2.82 8.93 -24.42
C PHE A 376 -2.57 7.79 -25.41
N ASP A 377 -3.64 7.18 -25.89
CA ASP A 377 -3.62 6.12 -26.89
C ASP A 377 -4.27 6.65 -28.16
N TRP A 378 -3.62 6.46 -29.30
CA TRP A 378 -4.11 6.87 -30.59
C TRP A 378 -3.99 5.74 -31.61
N THR A 379 -5.10 5.38 -32.23
CA THR A 379 -5.20 4.32 -33.23
C THR A 379 -5.80 4.93 -34.51
N PRO A 380 -4.99 5.61 -35.35
CA PRO A 380 -5.49 6.28 -36.55
C PRO A 380 -6.13 5.32 -37.54
N ASN A 381 -5.65 4.09 -37.60
CA ASN A 381 -6.14 2.98 -38.40
C ASN A 381 -5.79 1.65 -37.77
N ASP A 382 -6.25 0.53 -38.33
CA ASP A 382 -6.07 -0.83 -37.80
C ASP A 382 -4.60 -1.30 -37.80
N LYS A 383 -3.71 -0.58 -38.50
CA LYS A 383 -2.29 -0.96 -38.65
C LYS A 383 -1.34 -0.16 -37.74
N ILE A 384 -1.78 0.93 -37.17
CA ILE A 384 -0.91 1.82 -36.39
C ILE A 384 -1.55 2.11 -35.04
N LYS A 385 -0.79 1.89 -33.98
CA LYS A 385 -1.16 2.28 -32.64
C LYS A 385 -0.01 3.04 -31.97
N VAL A 386 -0.32 4.18 -31.38
CA VAL A 386 0.61 5.03 -30.65
C VAL A 386 0.16 5.11 -29.20
N LEU A 387 1.04 4.78 -28.27
CA LEU A 387 0.82 4.83 -26.84
C LEU A 387 1.80 5.82 -26.23
N LEU A 388 1.30 6.84 -25.59
CA LEU A 388 2.12 7.84 -24.88
C LEU A 388 1.71 7.85 -23.42
N SER A 389 2.70 7.94 -22.54
CA SER A 389 2.48 8.10 -21.10
C SER A 389 3.43 9.13 -20.54
N GLY A 390 2.93 9.96 -19.66
CA GLY A 390 3.74 10.94 -18.92
C GLY A 390 3.29 10.99 -17.47
N SER A 391 4.24 11.06 -16.54
CA SER A 391 3.94 11.29 -15.14
C SER A 391 4.98 12.20 -14.51
N THR A 392 4.53 13.00 -13.56
CA THR A 392 5.38 13.82 -12.68
C THR A 392 4.91 13.63 -11.25
N SER A 393 5.85 13.62 -10.33
CA SER A 393 5.56 13.54 -8.90
C SER A 393 6.57 14.34 -8.11
N GLU A 394 6.11 14.92 -7.00
CA GLU A 394 6.93 15.50 -5.96
C GLU A 394 6.57 14.87 -4.63
N GLY A 395 7.56 14.29 -3.96
CA GLY A 395 7.47 13.71 -2.62
C GLY A 395 8.32 14.55 -1.65
N GLN A 396 7.75 14.94 -0.52
CA GLN A 396 8.48 15.60 0.57
C GLN A 396 8.42 14.72 1.82
N ASN A 397 9.57 14.36 2.33
CA ASN A 397 9.71 13.60 3.56
C ASN A 397 10.33 14.47 4.64
N GLN A 398 9.54 14.82 5.66
CA GLN A 398 10.06 15.39 6.89
C GLN A 398 10.58 14.23 7.74
N ARG A 399 11.90 14.12 7.84
CA ARG A 399 12.55 13.04 8.56
C ARG A 399 12.84 13.40 10.01
N VAL A 400 12.95 12.36 10.82
CA VAL A 400 13.45 12.44 12.20
C VAL A 400 14.60 11.47 12.36
N ARG A 401 15.52 11.75 13.27
CA ARG A 401 16.60 10.78 13.58
C ARG A 401 16.00 9.52 14.19
N GLY A 402 16.24 8.37 13.56
CA GLY A 402 15.79 7.05 14.04
C GLY A 402 16.85 6.25 14.80
N GLY A 403 18.09 6.77 14.88
CA GLY A 403 19.25 6.03 15.40
C GLY A 403 19.28 5.88 16.93
N TRP A 404 20.15 4.95 17.40
CA TRP A 404 20.34 4.64 18.83
C TRP A 404 20.96 5.79 19.64
N SER A 405 21.73 6.67 19.01
CA SER A 405 22.53 7.70 19.69
C SER A 405 22.02 9.13 19.47
N GLY A 406 20.76 9.34 19.29
CA GLY A 406 20.29 10.68 19.09
C GLY A 406 18.96 10.78 18.37
N GLY A 407 18.12 9.77 18.45
CA GLY A 407 16.86 9.76 17.74
C GLY A 407 15.72 9.17 18.54
N ILE A 408 14.59 9.01 17.87
CA ILE A 408 13.38 8.43 18.44
C ILE A 408 13.63 7.03 19.00
N GLY A 409 14.50 6.23 18.37
CA GLY A 409 14.88 4.92 18.90
C GLY A 409 15.52 5.00 20.27
N ALA A 410 16.42 5.97 20.50
CA ALA A 410 17.01 6.21 21.80
C ALA A 410 15.99 6.72 22.83
N ALA A 411 15.12 7.65 22.41
CA ALA A 411 14.05 8.15 23.28
C ALA A 411 13.13 7.02 23.77
N MET A 412 12.74 6.13 22.87
CA MET A 412 11.78 5.07 23.17
C MET A 412 12.38 3.85 23.88
N SER A 413 13.71 3.68 23.90
CA SER A 413 14.35 2.46 24.40
C SER A 413 15.42 2.68 25.46
N THR A 414 16.08 3.82 25.51
CA THR A 414 17.25 4.05 26.39
C THR A 414 17.19 5.33 27.22
N ALA A 415 16.25 6.23 26.93
CA ALA A 415 16.08 7.42 27.73
C ALA A 415 15.58 7.06 29.13
N LEU A 416 16.17 7.70 30.14
CA LEU A 416 15.91 7.34 31.54
C LEU A 416 14.63 8.03 32.02
N PRO A 417 13.76 7.32 32.75
CA PRO A 417 12.44 7.86 33.14
C PRO A 417 12.55 9.04 34.15
N TYR A 418 13.63 9.13 34.89
CA TYR A 418 13.86 10.23 35.84
C TYR A 418 14.47 11.49 35.18
N MET A 419 14.69 11.50 33.88
CA MET A 419 15.13 12.69 33.17
C MET A 419 13.92 13.50 32.72
N ALA A 420 13.92 14.78 33.06
CA ALA A 420 12.89 15.69 32.56
C ALA A 420 13.14 16.07 31.09
N PRO A 421 12.10 16.12 30.25
CA PRO A 421 12.24 16.59 28.88
C PRO A 421 12.66 18.05 28.80
N TYR A 422 12.24 18.84 29.77
CA TYR A 422 12.54 20.27 29.90
C TYR A 422 12.87 20.65 31.30
N VAL A 423 13.75 21.67 31.46
CA VAL A 423 13.96 22.43 32.70
C VAL A 423 13.39 23.83 32.53
N VAL A 424 12.86 24.37 33.57
CA VAL A 424 12.32 25.72 33.58
C VAL A 424 13.31 26.63 34.29
N ASP A 425 13.95 27.50 33.53
CA ASP A 425 14.84 28.51 34.06
C ASP A 425 14.04 29.79 34.32
N SER A 426 13.98 30.20 35.56
CA SER A 426 13.32 31.42 35.98
C SER A 426 14.36 32.48 36.32
N THR A 427 14.28 33.61 35.65
CA THR A 427 15.12 34.78 35.96
C THR A 427 14.35 35.77 36.82
N PHE A 428 14.99 36.26 37.87
CA PHE A 428 14.41 37.21 38.82
C PHE A 428 15.16 38.53 38.75
N ASP A 429 14.47 39.63 38.97
CA ASP A 429 15.10 40.95 39.09
C ASP A 429 15.83 41.15 40.47
N ALA A 430 16.46 42.29 40.64
CA ALA A 430 17.16 42.62 41.87
C ALA A 430 16.22 42.69 43.10
N ASN A 431 14.92 42.76 42.92
CA ASN A 431 13.91 42.81 43.94
C ASN A 431 13.28 41.43 44.22
N GLY A 432 13.74 40.39 43.53
CA GLY A 432 13.21 39.04 43.66
C GLY A 432 11.90 38.81 42.89
N SER A 433 11.49 39.70 41.98
CA SER A 433 10.30 39.52 41.13
C SER A 433 10.68 38.72 39.90
N LEU A 434 9.80 37.77 39.50
CA LEU A 434 9.99 36.95 38.32
C LEU A 434 9.95 37.82 37.06
N VAL A 435 11.06 37.84 36.30
CA VAL A 435 11.21 38.60 35.05
C VAL A 435 10.87 37.78 33.84
N SER A 436 11.40 36.56 33.79
CA SER A 436 11.11 35.63 32.70
C SER A 436 11.17 34.17 33.14
N THR A 437 10.44 33.34 32.43
CA THR A 437 10.49 31.89 32.57
C THR A 437 10.79 31.33 31.20
N GLU A 438 11.95 30.71 31.04
CA GLU A 438 12.34 30.05 29.81
C GLU A 438 12.33 28.54 30.00
N ARG A 439 11.80 27.85 29.00
CA ARG A 439 11.87 26.41 28.97
C ARG A 439 13.12 26.00 28.20
N ASN A 440 14.07 25.44 28.92
CA ASN A 440 15.31 24.91 28.35
C ASN A 440 15.30 23.37 28.36
N TYR A 441 16.14 22.77 27.54
CA TYR A 441 16.32 21.34 27.56
C TYR A 441 17.32 20.95 28.67
N GLU A 442 16.99 19.91 29.44
CA GLU A 442 17.97 19.32 30.33
C GLU A 442 19.04 18.59 29.51
N LEU A 443 20.12 19.31 29.20
CA LEU A 443 21.22 18.83 28.39
C LEU A 443 22.40 18.44 29.27
N ASN A 444 22.29 17.37 30.02
CA ASN A 444 23.42 16.85 30.80
C ASN A 444 24.33 16.01 29.91
N ARG A 445 25.47 16.54 29.49
CA ARG A 445 26.62 15.90 28.78
C ARG A 445 26.29 14.93 27.65
N TRP A 446 25.09 14.37 27.62
CA TRP A 446 24.58 13.38 26.69
C TRP A 446 23.24 13.88 26.16
N PHE A 447 22.56 13.32 25.53
CA PHE A 447 21.46 13.40 24.66
C PHE A 447 20.10 13.65 25.37
N ASN A 448 19.47 14.79 25.10
CA ASN A 448 18.05 14.98 25.35
C ASN A 448 17.26 14.76 24.04
N PRO A 449 16.42 13.71 23.93
CA PRO A 449 15.68 13.44 22.71
C PRO A 449 14.80 14.60 22.23
N MET A 450 14.22 15.38 23.16
CA MET A 450 13.39 16.54 22.81
C MET A 450 14.21 17.64 22.14
N ALA A 451 15.42 17.90 22.59
CA ALA A 451 16.31 18.87 21.97
C ALA A 451 16.60 18.50 20.51
N TYR A 452 16.82 17.22 20.23
CA TYR A 452 17.00 16.77 18.85
C TYR A 452 15.75 16.91 18.00
N GLN A 453 14.59 16.70 18.58
CA GLN A 453 13.31 16.90 17.90
C GLN A 453 13.12 18.34 17.42
N ASP A 454 13.48 19.30 18.29
CA ASP A 454 13.21 20.71 18.05
C ASP A 454 14.36 21.41 17.30
N PHE A 455 15.61 20.95 17.48
CA PHE A 455 16.80 21.59 16.93
C PHE A 455 17.35 20.93 15.67
N VAL A 456 16.84 19.76 15.26
CA VAL A 456 17.21 19.11 14.00
C VAL A 456 16.08 19.23 13.01
N GLN A 457 16.36 19.82 11.88
CA GLN A 457 15.46 19.84 10.73
C GLN A 457 16.07 18.97 9.64
N TRP A 458 15.29 18.01 9.14
CA TRP A 458 15.73 17.15 8.07
C TRP A 458 14.60 16.93 7.06
N ARG A 459 14.78 17.50 5.87
CA ARG A 459 13.83 17.44 4.78
C ARG A 459 14.47 16.78 3.56
N GLU A 460 13.75 15.85 2.99
CA GLU A 460 14.06 15.28 1.68
C GLU A 460 12.96 15.60 0.71
N THR A 461 13.33 16.08 -0.47
CA THR A 461 12.41 16.35 -1.58
C THR A 461 12.83 15.51 -2.77
N GLU A 462 11.95 14.61 -3.20
CA GLU A 462 12.13 13.81 -4.40
C GLU A 462 11.21 14.34 -5.50
N ARG A 463 11.78 14.60 -6.68
CA ARG A 463 11.02 14.92 -7.90
C ARG A 463 11.33 13.88 -8.94
N ARG A 464 10.28 13.26 -9.49
CA ARG A 464 10.43 12.27 -10.54
C ARG A 464 9.56 12.59 -11.74
N GLN A 465 10.12 12.39 -12.93
CA GLN A 465 9.46 12.55 -14.21
C GLN A 465 9.70 11.30 -15.04
N ILE A 466 8.61 10.68 -15.49
CA ILE A 466 8.68 9.49 -16.35
C ILE A 466 7.86 9.80 -17.60
N ALA A 467 8.45 9.61 -18.77
CA ALA A 467 7.76 9.69 -20.05
C ALA A 467 8.06 8.43 -20.85
N THR A 468 7.01 7.81 -21.41
CA THR A 468 7.14 6.62 -22.25
C THR A 468 6.35 6.80 -23.54
N GLY A 469 6.90 6.25 -24.62
CA GLY A 469 6.26 6.23 -25.93
C GLY A 469 6.43 4.88 -26.58
N GLN A 470 5.36 4.36 -27.17
CA GLN A 470 5.37 3.14 -27.96
C GLN A 470 4.61 3.34 -29.24
N ILE A 471 5.20 2.93 -30.35
CA ILE A 471 4.57 2.89 -31.68
C ILE A 471 4.54 1.44 -32.12
N ILE A 472 3.34 0.93 -32.41
CA ILE A 472 3.12 -0.42 -32.92
C ILE A 472 2.62 -0.27 -34.35
N VAL A 473 3.32 -0.90 -35.28
CA VAL A 473 2.94 -0.98 -36.69
C VAL A 473 2.71 -2.44 -37.05
N THR A 474 1.50 -2.77 -37.46
CA THR A 474 1.06 -4.12 -37.89
C THR A 474 0.90 -4.15 -39.42
N PRO A 475 1.99 -4.28 -40.18
CA PRO A 475 1.90 -4.29 -41.66
C PRO A 475 1.17 -5.52 -42.18
N HIS A 476 1.21 -6.63 -41.45
CA HIS A 476 0.55 -7.89 -41.75
C HIS A 476 0.02 -8.52 -40.46
N GLU A 477 -1.06 -9.29 -40.49
CA GLU A 477 -1.72 -9.92 -39.32
C GLU A 477 -0.79 -10.79 -38.46
N ARG A 478 0.35 -11.21 -38.97
CA ARG A 478 1.35 -12.04 -38.27
C ARG A 478 2.65 -11.31 -37.94
N LEU A 479 2.69 -9.98 -38.15
CA LEU A 479 3.90 -9.21 -37.96
C LEU A 479 3.58 -7.87 -37.28
N ASP A 480 4.10 -7.70 -36.07
CA ASP A 480 4.10 -6.42 -35.36
C ASP A 480 5.54 -5.88 -35.28
N ILE A 481 5.70 -4.63 -35.64
CA ILE A 481 6.93 -3.86 -35.43
C ILE A 481 6.67 -2.90 -34.26
N VAL A 482 7.40 -3.07 -33.17
CA VAL A 482 7.21 -2.29 -31.94
C VAL A 482 8.44 -1.43 -31.70
N MET A 483 8.26 -0.12 -31.65
CA MET A 483 9.28 0.86 -31.27
C MET A 483 8.92 1.45 -29.91
N ASN A 484 9.89 1.41 -28.96
CA ASN A 484 9.72 1.90 -27.60
C ASN A 484 10.72 2.99 -27.32
N GLY A 485 10.29 4.03 -26.61
CA GLY A 485 11.16 5.06 -26.06
C GLY A 485 10.74 5.43 -24.65
N GLY A 486 11.69 5.68 -23.78
CA GLY A 486 11.42 6.06 -22.40
C GLY A 486 12.46 7.01 -21.82
N TYR A 487 11.99 7.88 -20.98
CA TYR A 487 12.77 8.81 -20.18
C TYR A 487 12.34 8.73 -18.73
N ASP A 488 13.29 8.54 -17.83
CA ASP A 488 13.09 8.53 -16.39
C ASP A 488 14.14 9.45 -15.75
N ASN A 489 13.68 10.48 -15.08
CA ASN A 489 14.52 11.43 -14.35
C ASN A 489 14.05 11.50 -12.90
N SER A 490 14.94 11.16 -11.97
CA SER A 490 14.74 11.27 -10.54
C SER A 490 15.75 12.24 -9.95
N LYS A 491 15.25 13.27 -9.31
CA LYS A 491 16.04 14.28 -8.58
C LYS A 491 15.69 14.19 -7.10
N LEU A 492 16.70 14.06 -6.27
CA LEU A 492 16.57 14.06 -4.83
C LEU A 492 17.39 15.19 -4.23
N GLU A 493 16.74 16.02 -3.45
CA GLU A 493 17.33 17.08 -2.63
C GLU A 493 17.21 16.66 -1.15
N ASN A 494 18.31 16.65 -0.44
CA ASN A 494 18.37 16.37 0.97
C ASN A 494 18.94 17.59 1.69
N ASP A 495 18.16 18.15 2.59
CA ASP A 495 18.48 19.32 3.39
C ASP A 495 18.37 18.96 4.87
N SER A 496 19.48 19.06 5.61
CA SER A 496 19.52 18.83 7.03
C SER A 496 20.26 19.95 7.75
N TYR A 497 19.68 20.37 8.86
CA TYR A 497 20.22 21.42 9.71
C TYR A 497 20.15 20.98 11.17
N GLU A 498 21.26 21.19 11.88
CA GLU A 498 21.37 20.99 13.34
C GLU A 498 21.75 22.32 13.99
N ASN A 499 20.97 22.75 14.97
CA ASN A 499 21.21 23.98 15.69
C ASN A 499 22.48 23.86 16.56
N SER A 500 23.23 24.97 16.68
CA SER A 500 24.44 25.04 17.52
C SER A 500 24.22 24.70 19.00
N ALA A 501 22.99 24.81 19.48
CA ALA A 501 22.63 24.42 20.84
C ALA A 501 22.85 22.92 21.13
N LEU A 502 22.89 22.06 20.09
CA LEU A 502 23.22 20.64 20.24
C LEU A 502 24.70 20.35 20.34
N ASP A 503 25.57 21.22 19.78
CA ASP A 503 27.03 21.10 19.90
C ASP A 503 27.57 21.91 21.08
N ARG A 504 27.61 21.27 22.24
CA ARG A 504 28.12 21.88 23.47
C ARG A 504 29.62 22.04 23.51
N THR A 505 30.34 21.33 22.65
CA THR A 505 31.81 21.36 22.67
C THR A 505 32.33 22.55 21.90
N ASN A 506 31.77 22.86 20.74
CA ASN A 506 32.28 23.86 19.83
C ASN A 506 31.26 24.99 19.54
N GLY A 507 29.96 24.77 19.85
CA GLY A 507 28.90 25.74 19.62
C GLY A 507 28.62 26.02 18.15
N PHE A 508 28.90 25.05 17.27
CA PHE A 508 28.67 25.18 15.80
C PHE A 508 27.32 24.60 15.40
N ALA A 509 26.64 25.29 14.51
CA ALA A 509 25.53 24.74 13.76
C ALA A 509 26.07 23.90 12.58
N TYR A 510 25.43 22.77 12.30
CA TYR A 510 25.77 21.92 11.17
C TYR A 510 24.65 21.95 10.15
N GLY A 511 24.99 22.31 8.93
CA GLY A 511 24.09 22.20 7.77
C GLY A 511 24.69 21.26 6.74
N ASN A 512 23.88 20.37 6.20
CA ASN A 512 24.26 19.53 5.06
C ASN A 512 23.17 19.60 4.00
N TRP A 513 23.56 20.02 2.81
CA TRP A 513 22.73 19.97 1.63
C TRP A 513 23.37 19.04 0.61
N SER A 514 22.58 18.16 0.05
CA SER A 514 23.03 17.28 -1.03
C SER A 514 21.95 17.10 -2.09
N GLU A 515 22.38 17.05 -3.33
CA GLU A 515 21.52 16.82 -4.48
C GLU A 515 22.01 15.60 -5.25
N TYR A 516 21.09 14.70 -5.60
CA TYR A 516 21.34 13.57 -6.47
C TYR A 516 20.39 13.64 -7.65
N ASN A 517 20.92 13.38 -8.84
CA ASN A 517 20.14 13.40 -10.07
C ASN A 517 20.48 12.17 -10.91
N ALA A 518 19.50 11.30 -11.12
CA ALA A 518 19.61 10.12 -11.97
C ALA A 518 18.73 10.28 -13.21
N ARG A 519 19.32 10.07 -14.38
CA ARG A 519 18.61 10.11 -15.66
C ARG A 519 18.82 8.82 -16.41
N ASN A 520 17.74 8.26 -16.90
CA ASN A 520 17.76 7.02 -17.68
C ASN A 520 17.00 7.22 -18.99
N TYR A 521 17.61 6.81 -20.08
CA TYR A 521 17.03 6.83 -21.42
C TYR A 521 16.97 5.41 -21.94
N ASN A 522 15.81 4.98 -22.39
CA ASN A 522 15.62 3.67 -23.00
C ASN A 522 15.09 3.84 -24.42
N VAL A 523 15.71 3.15 -25.37
CA VAL A 523 15.22 3.05 -26.75
C VAL A 523 15.31 1.59 -27.18
N GLY A 524 14.27 1.07 -27.78
CA GLY A 524 14.21 -0.29 -28.27
C GLY A 524 13.33 -0.42 -29.50
N ALA A 525 13.64 -1.37 -30.35
CA ALA A 525 12.82 -1.79 -31.48
C ALA A 525 12.79 -3.32 -31.53
N ASN A 526 11.60 -3.90 -31.76
CA ASN A 526 11.35 -5.34 -31.89
C ASN A 526 10.49 -5.62 -33.11
#